data_cb50481a0430303e878583bb1c5e6182
#
_entry.id   cb50481a0430303e878583bb1c5e6182
#
_cell.length_a   1.000
_cell.length_b   1.000
_cell.length_c   1.000
_cell.angle_alpha   90.00
_cell.angle_beta   90.00
_cell.angle_gamma   90.00
#
_symmetry.space_group_name_H-M   'P 1'
#
loop_
_entity.id
_entity.type
_entity.pdbx_description
1 polymer ?
#
loop_
_entity_poly.entity_id
_entity_poly.type
_entity_poly.pdbx_seq_one_letter_code
_entity_poly.pdbx_strand_id
1 'polypeptide(L)'
;MKKKVIISIIAFSLLIGGTVLTNAKPKSNLAKMWGNVLSKDYEKKESKKNNEYRISLYGKISEKTEEINDIAEEGKDILIATDEIDKAEEFYKINGNDEELAKEKAKSYVEGQNALYIEAIKKGYDVTDKELDQYIAELKETVSTAENREVAQDIIDSFDSEEDYWKYERELYKKLLPIQKYVKKLENDFIKQNLKNKTDEQVKNEWTEELEKIKAKAVKNQDFQELQHDEKIDSKFIK
;
A
#
# COMPACT_ATOMS: atom_id res chain seq x y z
N MET A 1 -28.96 17.45 -3.26
CA MET A 1 -28.00 17.10 -4.32
C MET A 1 -27.14 15.97 -3.80
N LYS A 2 -27.30 14.74 -4.30
CA LYS A 2 -26.42 13.61 -3.96
C LYS A 2 -25.04 13.94 -4.52
N LYS A 3 -24.02 14.09 -3.65
CA LYS A 3 -22.63 14.20 -4.08
C LYS A 3 -22.30 12.92 -4.84
N LYS A 4 -21.97 13.04 -6.12
CA LYS A 4 -21.47 11.92 -6.92
C LYS A 4 -20.15 11.47 -6.31
N VAL A 5 -20.17 10.35 -5.63
CA VAL A 5 -18.96 9.72 -5.13
C VAL A 5 -18.35 8.98 -6.31
N ILE A 6 -17.36 9.60 -6.94
CA ILE A 6 -16.44 8.85 -7.78
C ILE A 6 -15.51 8.17 -6.78
N ILE A 7 -15.50 6.84 -6.73
CA ILE A 7 -14.37 6.17 -6.13
C ILE A 7 -13.19 6.61 -7.00
N SER A 8 -12.48 7.61 -6.55
CA SER A 8 -11.05 7.56 -6.77
C SER A 8 -10.70 6.20 -6.19
N ILE A 9 -10.20 5.29 -6.99
CA ILE A 9 -9.71 3.99 -6.54
C ILE A 9 -8.52 4.32 -5.63
N ILE A 10 -8.83 4.89 -4.48
CA ILE A 10 -7.88 5.53 -3.54
C ILE A 10 -7.06 4.42 -2.89
N ALA A 11 -7.64 3.26 -2.68
CA ALA A 11 -6.91 2.08 -2.26
C ALA A 11 -5.87 1.67 -3.32
N PHE A 12 -6.24 1.74 -4.58
CA PHE A 12 -5.35 1.41 -5.70
C PHE A 12 -4.33 2.51 -6.03
N SER A 13 -4.68 3.79 -5.89
CA SER A 13 -3.75 4.90 -6.19
C SER A 13 -2.67 5.07 -5.12
N LEU A 14 -2.92 4.61 -3.89
CA LEU A 14 -1.87 4.52 -2.87
C LEU A 14 -0.93 3.34 -3.14
N LEU A 15 -1.40 2.28 -3.85
CA LEU A 15 -0.57 1.15 -4.24
C LEU A 15 0.30 1.43 -5.47
N ILE A 16 -0.04 2.39 -6.32
CA ILE A 16 0.65 2.63 -7.60
C ILE A 16 0.98 4.11 -7.73
N GLY A 17 1.80 4.63 -6.82
CA GLY A 17 2.42 5.97 -6.97
C GLY A 17 1.58 7.00 -7.72
N GLY A 18 0.61 7.55 -7.08
CA GLY A 18 -0.08 8.85 -7.27
C GLY A 18 -0.47 9.41 -8.64
N THR A 19 -0.23 8.77 -9.78
CA THR A 19 -0.37 9.45 -11.08
C THR A 19 -1.25 8.78 -12.12
N VAL A 20 -1.72 7.56 -11.93
CA VAL A 20 -2.31 6.78 -13.04
C VAL A 20 -3.82 6.90 -13.20
N LEU A 21 -4.59 7.40 -12.22
CA LEU A 21 -6.04 7.31 -12.28
C LEU A 21 -6.84 8.61 -12.15
N THR A 22 -6.26 9.76 -12.46
CA THR A 22 -7.00 11.02 -12.30
C THR A 22 -8.05 11.29 -13.37
N ASN A 23 -8.03 10.64 -14.57
CA ASN A 23 -9.01 10.95 -15.63
C ASN A 23 -9.29 9.86 -16.68
N ALA A 24 -8.69 8.68 -16.64
CA ALA A 24 -9.00 7.62 -17.58
C ALA A 24 -9.81 6.52 -16.87
N LYS A 25 -11.01 6.17 -17.39
CA LYS A 25 -11.67 4.92 -17.01
C LYS A 25 -10.67 3.79 -17.31
N PRO A 26 -10.21 3.01 -16.32
CA PRO A 26 -9.38 1.84 -16.62
C PRO A 26 -10.20 0.98 -17.57
N LYS A 27 -9.58 0.49 -18.63
CA LYS A 27 -10.23 -0.50 -19.49
C LYS A 27 -10.52 -1.70 -18.61
N SER A 28 -11.68 -2.31 -18.73
CA SER A 28 -12.09 -3.52 -17.98
C SER A 28 -10.98 -4.58 -17.94
N ASN A 29 -10.22 -4.73 -19.02
CA ASN A 29 -9.09 -5.64 -19.08
C ASN A 29 -7.97 -5.30 -18.07
N LEU A 30 -7.69 -4.02 -17.80
CA LEU A 30 -6.67 -3.60 -16.85
C LEU A 30 -7.08 -3.92 -15.41
N ALA A 31 -8.35 -3.70 -15.06
CA ALA A 31 -8.88 -4.04 -13.74
C ALA A 31 -8.77 -5.55 -13.46
N LYS A 32 -9.10 -6.39 -14.45
CA LYS A 32 -8.94 -7.85 -14.36
C LYS A 32 -7.48 -8.28 -14.20
N MET A 33 -6.56 -7.64 -14.93
CA MET A 33 -5.12 -7.92 -14.78
C MET A 33 -4.65 -7.59 -13.35
N TRP A 34 -5.05 -6.47 -12.81
CA TRP A 34 -4.75 -6.10 -11.42
C TRP A 34 -5.39 -7.08 -10.43
N GLY A 35 -6.67 -7.41 -10.61
CA GLY A 35 -7.35 -8.39 -9.78
C GLY A 35 -6.62 -9.73 -9.73
N ASN A 36 -6.12 -10.22 -10.89
CA ASN A 36 -5.35 -11.45 -10.97
C ASN A 36 -4.01 -11.39 -10.20
N VAL A 37 -3.34 -10.23 -10.14
CA VAL A 37 -2.14 -10.07 -9.32
C VAL A 37 -2.47 -10.14 -7.84
N LEU A 38 -3.55 -9.47 -7.43
CA LEU A 38 -3.99 -9.43 -6.04
C LEU A 38 -4.48 -10.80 -5.55
N SER A 39 -5.28 -11.52 -6.34
CA SER A 39 -5.79 -12.83 -5.97
C SER A 39 -4.65 -13.86 -5.82
N LYS A 40 -3.68 -13.85 -6.73
CA LYS A 40 -2.48 -14.70 -6.60
C LYS A 40 -1.65 -14.37 -5.36
N ASP A 41 -1.49 -13.08 -5.01
CA ASP A 41 -0.82 -12.66 -3.78
C ASP A 41 -1.59 -13.19 -2.54
N TYR A 42 -2.92 -13.12 -2.57
CA TYR A 42 -3.76 -13.67 -1.51
C TYR A 42 -3.62 -15.19 -1.37
N GLU A 43 -3.76 -15.94 -2.46
CA GLU A 43 -3.62 -17.40 -2.47
C GLU A 43 -2.23 -17.84 -1.95
N LYS A 44 -1.16 -17.16 -2.38
CA LYS A 44 0.21 -17.41 -1.91
C LYS A 44 0.32 -17.17 -0.40
N LYS A 45 -0.31 -16.13 0.13
CA LYS A 45 -0.32 -15.84 1.56
C LYS A 45 -1.16 -16.83 2.36
N GLU A 46 -2.33 -17.23 1.85
CA GLU A 46 -3.14 -18.26 2.50
C GLU A 46 -2.46 -19.63 2.52
N SER A 47 -1.77 -20.02 1.44
CA SER A 47 -0.99 -21.26 1.40
C SER A 47 0.19 -21.27 2.38
N LYS A 48 0.83 -20.10 2.57
CA LYS A 48 1.90 -19.92 3.56
C LYS A 48 1.40 -19.93 5.00
N LYS A 49 0.11 -19.63 5.27
CA LYS A 49 -0.47 -19.75 6.63
C LYS A 49 -0.34 -21.15 7.22
N ASN A 50 -0.28 -22.16 6.38
CA ASN A 50 -0.12 -23.56 6.77
C ASN A 50 1.36 -23.97 6.93
N ASN A 51 2.31 -23.15 6.53
CA ASN A 51 3.76 -23.35 6.63
C ASN A 51 4.39 -22.15 7.35
N GLU A 52 4.56 -22.26 8.60
CA GLU A 52 5.37 -21.64 9.67
C GLU A 52 5.96 -20.22 9.54
N TYR A 53 5.88 -19.45 8.43
CA TYR A 53 6.60 -18.16 8.31
C TYR A 53 5.71 -17.01 7.90
N ARG A 54 5.53 -16.06 8.82
CA ARG A 54 4.89 -14.78 8.54
C ARG A 54 5.80 -13.64 8.98
N ILE A 55 6.21 -12.81 8.03
CA ILE A 55 6.58 -11.45 8.36
C ILE A 55 5.28 -10.77 8.80
N SER A 56 5.21 -10.40 10.09
CA SER A 56 4.04 -9.64 10.55
C SER A 56 4.00 -8.33 9.78
N LEU A 57 2.80 -7.74 9.63
CA LEU A 57 2.61 -6.40 9.05
C LEU A 57 3.49 -5.31 9.69
N TYR A 58 4.06 -5.60 10.84
CA TYR A 58 4.99 -4.75 11.57
C TYR A 58 6.47 -5.03 11.24
N GLY A 59 6.75 -5.77 10.14
CA GLY A 59 8.12 -6.14 9.79
C GLY A 59 8.82 -7.02 10.82
N LYS A 60 8.05 -7.66 11.73
CA LYS A 60 8.59 -8.58 12.72
C LYS A 60 8.36 -10.01 12.29
N ILE A 61 9.37 -10.84 12.45
CA ILE A 61 9.29 -12.26 12.16
C ILE A 61 8.61 -12.94 13.34
N SER A 62 7.42 -13.50 13.13
CA SER A 62 6.73 -14.33 14.11
C SER A 62 7.18 -15.78 13.91
N GLU A 63 8.07 -16.23 14.78
CA GLU A 63 8.60 -17.60 14.90
C GLU A 63 9.67 -18.05 13.89
N LYS A 64 10.61 -18.83 14.38
CA LYS A 64 11.84 -19.35 13.78
C LYS A 64 11.90 -19.38 12.25
N THR A 65 12.59 -18.44 11.65
CA THR A 65 12.94 -18.49 10.24
C THR A 65 14.17 -19.36 10.02
N GLU A 66 14.03 -20.45 9.32
CA GLU A 66 15.16 -21.15 8.68
C GLU A 66 15.43 -20.62 7.27
N GLU A 67 14.53 -19.77 6.69
CA GLU A 67 14.68 -19.23 5.33
C GLU A 67 14.50 -17.72 5.28
N ILE A 68 15.61 -17.00 5.20
CA ILE A 68 15.71 -15.56 4.96
C ILE A 68 15.26 -15.18 3.52
N ASN A 69 15.02 -16.16 2.67
CA ASN A 69 14.74 -16.01 1.24
C ASN A 69 13.51 -15.17 0.89
N ASP A 70 12.66 -14.88 1.87
CA ASP A 70 11.43 -14.09 1.68
C ASP A 70 11.59 -12.62 2.08
N ILE A 71 12.78 -12.18 2.52
CA ILE A 71 13.09 -10.78 2.87
C ILE A 71 14.00 -10.18 1.80
N ALA A 72 13.54 -9.08 1.20
CA ALA A 72 14.33 -8.35 0.22
C ALA A 72 15.24 -7.31 0.87
N GLU A 73 14.74 -6.61 1.89
CA GLU A 73 15.46 -5.49 2.51
C GLU A 73 15.22 -5.42 4.01
N GLU A 74 16.23 -4.93 4.71
CA GLU A 74 16.16 -4.54 6.11
C GLU A 74 16.27 -3.03 6.25
N GLY A 75 15.25 -2.41 6.88
CA GLY A 75 15.31 -1.04 7.36
C GLY A 75 15.59 -0.99 8.86
N LYS A 76 15.80 0.22 9.39
CA LYS A 76 16.04 0.43 10.82
C LYS A 76 14.93 -0.15 11.72
N ASP A 77 13.69 -0.05 11.31
CA ASP A 77 12.52 -0.39 12.13
C ASP A 77 11.56 -1.38 11.44
N ILE A 78 11.83 -1.79 10.21
CA ILE A 78 10.93 -2.63 9.40
C ILE A 78 11.70 -3.49 8.41
N LEU A 79 11.19 -4.69 8.14
CA LEU A 79 11.62 -5.56 7.06
C LEU A 79 10.67 -5.43 5.86
N ILE A 80 11.21 -5.51 4.65
CA ILE A 80 10.45 -5.54 3.40
C ILE A 80 10.51 -6.94 2.83
N ALA A 81 9.34 -7.55 2.63
CA ALA A 81 9.24 -8.86 2.02
C ALA A 81 9.46 -8.79 0.50
N THR A 82 10.08 -9.81 -0.05
CA THR A 82 10.30 -9.94 -1.49
C THR A 82 8.98 -9.88 -2.26
N ASP A 83 7.91 -10.51 -1.75
CA ASP A 83 6.60 -10.52 -2.38
C ASP A 83 5.92 -9.14 -2.43
N GLU A 84 6.25 -8.21 -1.52
CA GLU A 84 5.77 -6.83 -1.61
C GLU A 84 6.34 -6.12 -2.84
N ILE A 85 7.65 -6.31 -3.10
CA ILE A 85 8.33 -5.71 -4.26
C ILE A 85 7.86 -6.38 -5.55
N ASP A 86 7.82 -7.71 -5.60
CA ASP A 86 7.37 -8.48 -6.76
C ASP A 86 5.96 -8.08 -7.20
N LYS A 87 5.04 -7.96 -6.24
CA LYS A 87 3.68 -7.50 -6.51
C LYS A 87 3.65 -6.09 -7.09
N ALA A 88 4.39 -5.17 -6.52
CA ALA A 88 4.47 -3.80 -7.02
C ALA A 88 5.09 -3.76 -8.44
N GLU A 89 6.11 -4.57 -8.69
CA GLU A 89 6.75 -4.71 -10.01
C GLU A 89 5.74 -5.17 -11.07
N GLU A 90 4.94 -6.20 -10.77
CA GLU A 90 3.89 -6.68 -11.68
C GLU A 90 2.87 -5.57 -12.00
N PHE A 91 2.46 -4.74 -11.03
CA PHE A 91 1.59 -3.60 -11.31
C PHE A 91 2.24 -2.58 -12.24
N TYR A 92 3.53 -2.28 -12.06
CA TYR A 92 4.23 -1.34 -12.95
C TYR A 92 4.38 -1.91 -14.36
N LYS A 93 4.64 -3.22 -14.52
CA LYS A 93 4.67 -3.90 -15.83
C LYS A 93 3.32 -3.85 -16.53
N ILE A 94 2.23 -4.15 -15.83
CA ILE A 94 0.86 -4.06 -16.34
C ILE A 94 0.54 -2.64 -16.82
N ASN A 95 1.11 -1.62 -16.19
CA ASN A 95 0.95 -0.22 -16.59
C ASN A 95 1.92 0.22 -17.70
N GLY A 96 2.66 -0.71 -18.31
CA GLY A 96 3.46 -0.48 -19.52
C GLY A 96 4.91 -0.05 -19.27
N ASN A 97 5.42 -0.18 -18.05
CA ASN A 97 6.84 0.01 -17.80
C ASN A 97 7.61 -1.25 -18.25
N ASP A 98 8.83 -1.06 -18.78
CA ASP A 98 9.75 -2.17 -18.99
C ASP A 98 10.21 -2.76 -17.64
N GLU A 99 10.89 -3.90 -17.70
CA GLU A 99 11.27 -4.68 -16.51
C GLU A 99 12.17 -3.89 -15.56
N GLU A 100 13.18 -3.20 -16.08
CA GLU A 100 14.15 -2.44 -15.26
C GLU A 100 13.46 -1.27 -14.54
N LEU A 101 12.70 -0.48 -15.28
CA LEU A 101 11.95 0.66 -14.74
C LEU A 101 10.84 0.21 -13.77
N ALA A 102 10.17 -0.93 -14.05
CA ALA A 102 9.16 -1.49 -13.18
C ALA A 102 9.76 -1.89 -11.82
N LYS A 103 10.92 -2.56 -11.83
CA LYS A 103 11.65 -2.96 -10.63
C LYS A 103 12.10 -1.75 -9.80
N GLU A 104 12.72 -0.75 -10.44
CA GLU A 104 13.15 0.48 -9.76
C GLU A 104 11.97 1.20 -9.09
N LYS A 105 10.87 1.37 -9.82
CA LYS A 105 9.66 2.02 -9.30
C LYS A 105 9.01 1.21 -8.18
N ALA A 106 8.95 -0.11 -8.31
CA ALA A 106 8.40 -1.01 -7.31
C ALA A 106 9.15 -0.89 -5.99
N LYS A 107 10.48 -0.99 -6.05
CA LYS A 107 11.36 -0.84 -4.89
C LYS A 107 11.13 0.51 -4.20
N SER A 108 11.29 1.61 -4.92
CA SER A 108 11.10 2.96 -4.39
C SER A 108 9.71 3.17 -3.79
N TYR A 109 8.67 2.61 -4.43
CA TYR A 109 7.31 2.66 -3.94
C TYR A 109 7.15 1.90 -2.62
N VAL A 110 7.62 0.66 -2.54
CA VAL A 110 7.50 -0.20 -1.36
C VAL A 110 8.30 0.36 -0.18
N GLU A 111 9.54 0.82 -0.41
CA GLU A 111 10.34 1.53 0.60
C GLU A 111 9.58 2.75 1.15
N GLY A 112 9.02 3.58 0.24
CA GLY A 112 8.26 4.78 0.61
C GLY A 112 7.03 4.47 1.46
N GLN A 113 6.27 3.42 1.12
CA GLN A 113 5.09 2.99 1.90
C GLN A 113 5.49 2.46 3.27
N ASN A 114 6.50 1.60 3.33
CA ASN A 114 6.99 1.04 4.58
C ASN A 114 7.55 2.12 5.53
N ALA A 115 8.32 3.08 4.98
CA ALA A 115 8.85 4.19 5.76
C ALA A 115 7.74 5.11 6.31
N LEU A 116 6.73 5.45 5.49
CA LEU A 116 5.56 6.23 5.94
C LEU A 116 4.75 5.49 6.99
N TYR A 117 4.60 4.17 6.86
CA TYR A 117 3.92 3.36 7.86
C TYR A 117 4.62 3.47 9.22
N ILE A 118 5.95 3.31 9.27
CA ILE A 118 6.72 3.46 10.50
C ILE A 118 6.58 4.86 11.09
N GLU A 119 6.64 5.91 10.26
CA GLU A 119 6.41 7.28 10.74
C GLU A 119 4.99 7.45 11.31
N ALA A 120 3.97 6.88 10.67
CA ALA A 120 2.59 6.91 11.15
C ALA A 120 2.47 6.24 12.53
N ILE A 121 3.00 5.04 12.68
CA ILE A 121 2.99 4.29 13.96
C ILE A 121 3.72 5.06 15.06
N LYS A 122 4.92 5.59 14.78
CA LYS A 122 5.70 6.41 15.74
C LYS A 122 4.96 7.68 16.17
N LYS A 123 4.05 8.17 15.34
CA LYS A 123 3.21 9.36 15.62
C LYS A 123 1.86 9.00 16.25
N GLY A 124 1.62 7.72 16.56
CA GLY A 124 0.40 7.26 17.24
C GLY A 124 -0.82 7.12 16.33
N TYR A 125 -0.61 6.91 15.03
CA TYR A 125 -1.67 6.66 14.05
C TYR A 125 -1.99 5.17 13.86
N ASP A 126 -1.64 4.35 14.84
CA ASP A 126 -2.06 2.94 14.84
C ASP A 126 -3.58 2.80 14.78
N VAL A 127 -4.06 1.65 14.33
CA VAL A 127 -5.48 1.37 14.20
C VAL A 127 -5.86 0.11 14.95
N THR A 128 -6.99 0.16 15.62
CA THR A 128 -7.59 -0.99 16.28
C THR A 128 -8.34 -1.86 15.28
N ASP A 129 -8.53 -3.15 15.60
CA ASP A 129 -9.36 -4.04 14.79
C ASP A 129 -10.77 -3.48 14.58
N LYS A 130 -11.35 -2.84 15.59
CA LYS A 130 -12.67 -2.21 15.50
C LYS A 130 -12.70 -1.06 14.50
N GLU A 131 -11.69 -0.18 14.50
CA GLU A 131 -11.58 0.91 13.51
C GLU A 131 -11.40 0.36 12.11
N LEU A 132 -10.61 -0.71 11.97
CA LEU A 132 -10.37 -1.37 10.70
C LEU A 132 -11.65 -2.01 10.15
N ASP A 133 -12.38 -2.75 10.98
CA ASP A 133 -13.65 -3.40 10.59
C ASP A 133 -14.70 -2.37 10.18
N GLN A 134 -14.78 -1.25 10.91
CA GLN A 134 -15.66 -0.14 10.54
C GLN A 134 -15.24 0.47 9.21
N TYR A 135 -13.95 0.72 8.99
CA TYR A 135 -13.46 1.26 7.73
C TYR A 135 -13.75 0.34 6.55
N ILE A 136 -13.54 -0.97 6.69
CA ILE A 136 -13.85 -1.94 5.65
C ILE A 136 -15.37 -1.98 5.34
N ALA A 137 -16.22 -1.87 6.36
CA ALA A 137 -17.68 -1.79 6.15
C ALA A 137 -18.07 -0.52 5.35
N GLU A 138 -17.51 0.64 5.69
CA GLU A 138 -17.72 1.90 4.96
C GLU A 138 -17.17 1.83 3.53
N LEU A 139 -16.03 1.16 3.33
CA LEU A 139 -15.43 0.93 2.01
C LEU A 139 -16.35 0.06 1.13
N LYS A 140 -16.90 -1.03 1.67
CA LYS A 140 -17.88 -1.89 0.99
C LYS A 140 -19.09 -1.08 0.52
N GLU A 141 -19.68 -0.27 1.38
CA GLU A 141 -20.79 0.59 1.02
C GLU A 141 -20.42 1.58 -0.09
N THR A 142 -19.24 2.20 0.04
CA THR A 142 -18.72 3.14 -0.95
C THR A 142 -18.53 2.46 -2.31
N VAL A 143 -17.95 1.27 -2.36
CA VAL A 143 -17.73 0.49 -3.58
C VAL A 143 -19.09 0.13 -4.23
N SER A 144 -20.06 -0.34 -3.44
CA SER A 144 -21.37 -0.78 -3.94
C SER A 144 -22.20 0.35 -4.56
N THR A 145 -21.97 1.60 -4.13
CA THR A 145 -22.73 2.79 -4.56
C THR A 145 -22.02 3.66 -5.59
N ALA A 146 -20.77 3.33 -5.93
CA ALA A 146 -19.97 4.14 -6.83
C ALA A 146 -20.43 4.10 -8.29
N GLU A 147 -20.19 5.19 -9.02
CA GLU A 147 -20.52 5.26 -10.46
C GLU A 147 -19.65 4.34 -11.32
N ASN A 148 -18.45 4.01 -10.87
CA ASN A 148 -17.49 3.11 -11.54
C ASN A 148 -17.34 1.76 -10.83
N ARG A 149 -18.37 1.31 -10.13
CA ARG A 149 -18.37 0.03 -9.40
C ARG A 149 -17.99 -1.19 -10.25
N GLU A 150 -18.25 -1.12 -11.56
CA GLU A 150 -17.90 -2.20 -12.51
C GLU A 150 -16.40 -2.50 -12.49
N VAL A 151 -15.55 -1.47 -12.33
CA VAL A 151 -14.09 -1.64 -12.25
C VAL A 151 -13.70 -2.36 -10.97
N ALA A 152 -14.32 -2.00 -9.85
CA ALA A 152 -14.10 -2.72 -8.59
C ALA A 152 -14.61 -4.15 -8.68
N GLN A 153 -15.77 -4.37 -9.34
CA GLN A 153 -16.31 -5.71 -9.54
C GLN A 153 -15.38 -6.59 -10.38
N ASP A 154 -14.79 -6.06 -11.46
CA ASP A 154 -13.81 -6.81 -12.27
C ASP A 154 -12.60 -7.29 -11.43
N ILE A 155 -12.22 -6.54 -10.39
CA ILE A 155 -11.15 -6.94 -9.46
C ILE A 155 -11.67 -7.99 -8.47
N ILE A 156 -12.84 -7.78 -7.88
CA ILE A 156 -13.48 -8.70 -6.93
C ILE A 156 -13.70 -10.07 -7.58
N ASP A 157 -14.17 -10.09 -8.82
CA ASP A 157 -14.43 -11.31 -9.59
C ASP A 157 -13.15 -12.11 -9.94
N SER A 158 -11.97 -11.55 -9.67
CA SER A 158 -10.69 -12.25 -9.83
C SER A 158 -10.30 -13.09 -8.61
N PHE A 159 -11.03 -12.95 -7.50
CA PHE A 159 -10.86 -13.78 -6.30
C PHE A 159 -11.84 -14.96 -6.33
N ASP A 160 -11.54 -16.02 -5.59
CA ASP A 160 -12.42 -17.19 -5.47
C ASP A 160 -13.79 -16.83 -4.89
N SER A 161 -13.82 -15.82 -4.02
CA SER A 161 -15.05 -15.26 -3.46
C SER A 161 -14.91 -13.76 -3.13
N GLU A 162 -16.02 -13.05 -3.08
CA GLU A 162 -16.06 -11.67 -2.58
C GLU A 162 -15.56 -11.58 -1.13
N GLU A 163 -15.80 -12.62 -0.32
CA GLU A 163 -15.34 -12.69 1.05
C GLU A 163 -13.79 -12.71 1.12
N ASP A 164 -13.15 -13.45 0.23
CA ASP A 164 -11.67 -13.52 0.17
C ASP A 164 -11.07 -12.18 -0.29
N TYR A 165 -11.70 -11.51 -1.26
CA TYR A 165 -11.31 -10.15 -1.61
C TYR A 165 -11.37 -9.21 -0.40
N TRP A 166 -12.45 -9.23 0.39
CA TRP A 166 -12.57 -8.35 1.55
C TRP A 166 -11.66 -8.74 2.72
N LYS A 167 -11.32 -10.01 2.87
CA LYS A 167 -10.26 -10.45 3.79
C LYS A 167 -8.90 -9.89 3.36
N TYR A 168 -8.60 -9.98 2.07
CA TYR A 168 -7.39 -9.41 1.49
C TYR A 168 -7.29 -7.89 1.75
N GLU A 169 -8.35 -7.15 1.43
CA GLU A 169 -8.43 -5.71 1.66
C GLU A 169 -8.24 -5.37 3.15
N ARG A 170 -8.87 -6.12 4.05
CA ARG A 170 -8.70 -5.91 5.48
C ARG A 170 -7.25 -6.05 5.92
N GLU A 171 -6.55 -7.07 5.47
CA GLU A 171 -5.12 -7.25 5.78
C GLU A 171 -4.27 -6.10 5.21
N LEU A 172 -4.56 -5.67 3.99
CA LEU A 172 -3.88 -4.55 3.35
C LEU A 172 -4.10 -3.23 4.14
N TYR A 173 -5.32 -2.97 4.57
CA TYR A 173 -5.66 -1.73 5.29
C TYR A 173 -5.11 -1.67 6.72
N LYS A 174 -4.66 -2.77 7.32
CA LYS A 174 -3.88 -2.70 8.58
C LYS A 174 -2.65 -1.80 8.45
N LYS A 175 -2.03 -1.78 7.27
CA LYS A 175 -0.87 -0.94 6.95
C LYS A 175 -1.28 0.40 6.34
N LEU A 176 -2.24 0.38 5.41
CA LEU A 176 -2.62 1.58 4.66
C LEU A 176 -3.42 2.60 5.49
N LEU A 177 -4.28 2.16 6.40
CA LEU A 177 -5.12 3.08 7.16
C LEU A 177 -4.32 3.96 8.12
N PRO A 178 -3.31 3.48 8.86
CA PRO A 178 -2.36 4.32 9.58
C PRO A 178 -1.71 5.38 8.70
N ILE A 179 -1.21 4.98 7.52
CA ILE A 179 -0.59 5.90 6.56
C ILE A 179 -1.58 6.97 6.12
N GLN A 180 -2.80 6.58 5.76
CA GLN A 180 -3.85 7.51 5.32
C GLN A 180 -4.20 8.54 6.41
N LYS A 181 -4.38 8.09 7.65
CA LYS A 181 -4.67 8.96 8.80
C LYS A 181 -3.53 9.98 8.99
N TYR A 182 -2.28 9.50 8.96
CA TYR A 182 -1.10 10.35 9.12
C TYR A 182 -0.95 11.35 7.99
N VAL A 183 -0.98 10.90 6.74
CA VAL A 183 -0.85 11.76 5.54
C VAL A 183 -1.99 12.79 5.51
N LYS A 184 -3.21 12.39 5.83
CA LYS A 184 -4.36 13.32 5.90
C LYS A 184 -4.17 14.42 6.95
N LYS A 185 -3.58 14.07 8.09
CA LYS A 185 -3.24 15.09 9.12
C LYS A 185 -2.19 16.06 8.60
N LEU A 186 -1.12 15.56 7.97
CA LEU A 186 -0.08 16.40 7.38
C LEU A 186 -0.64 17.32 6.30
N GLU A 187 -1.49 16.80 5.41
CA GLU A 187 -2.17 17.58 4.37
C GLU A 187 -3.00 18.72 4.97
N ASN A 188 -3.82 18.41 5.97
CA ASN A 188 -4.66 19.40 6.63
C ASN A 188 -3.83 20.52 7.30
N ASP A 189 -2.70 20.16 7.89
CA ASP A 189 -1.79 21.14 8.50
C ASP A 189 -1.11 22.01 7.45
N PHE A 190 -0.65 21.38 6.35
CA PHE A 190 -0.04 22.08 5.21
C PHE A 190 -1.03 23.09 4.59
N ILE A 191 -2.26 22.66 4.34
CA ILE A 191 -3.32 23.52 3.78
C ILE A 191 -3.57 24.72 4.69
N LYS A 192 -3.74 24.51 6.00
CA LYS A 192 -3.96 25.60 6.97
C LYS A 192 -2.85 26.65 6.97
N GLN A 193 -1.60 26.19 6.76
CA GLN A 193 -0.44 27.08 6.76
C GLN A 193 -0.24 27.82 5.44
N ASN A 194 -0.66 27.22 4.31
CA ASN A 194 -0.28 27.68 2.98
C ASN A 194 -1.43 28.24 2.13
N LEU A 195 -2.70 28.15 2.58
CA LEU A 195 -3.87 28.55 1.78
C LEU A 195 -3.96 30.08 1.55
N LYS A 196 -3.28 30.89 2.37
CA LYS A 196 -3.33 32.35 2.24
C LYS A 196 -2.71 32.78 0.90
N ASN A 197 -3.53 33.45 0.07
CA ASN A 197 -3.14 34.02 -1.24
C ASN A 197 -2.81 33.00 -2.34
N LYS A 198 -3.28 31.75 -2.24
CA LYS A 198 -3.08 30.71 -3.23
C LYS A 198 -4.39 30.09 -3.68
N THR A 199 -4.42 29.57 -4.90
CA THR A 199 -5.55 28.75 -5.40
C THR A 199 -5.46 27.34 -4.84
N ASP A 200 -6.58 26.61 -4.83
CA ASP A 200 -6.61 25.20 -4.39
C ASP A 200 -5.66 24.32 -5.22
N GLU A 201 -5.53 24.62 -6.53
CA GLU A 201 -4.62 23.89 -7.43
C GLU A 201 -3.15 24.13 -7.07
N GLN A 202 -2.77 25.38 -6.77
CA GLN A 202 -1.41 25.71 -6.32
C GLN A 202 -1.08 24.98 -5.01
N VAL A 203 -1.99 25.03 -4.04
CA VAL A 203 -1.81 24.35 -2.76
C VAL A 203 -1.69 22.83 -2.95
N LYS A 204 -2.49 22.25 -3.85
CA LYS A 204 -2.43 20.81 -4.15
C LYS A 204 -1.10 20.41 -4.79
N ASN A 205 -0.58 21.19 -5.73
CA ASN A 205 0.70 20.91 -6.38
C ASN A 205 1.86 20.98 -5.37
N GLU A 206 1.89 22.05 -4.57
CA GLU A 206 2.89 22.20 -3.51
C GLU A 206 2.80 21.10 -2.45
N TRP A 207 1.57 20.65 -2.11
CA TRP A 207 1.38 19.52 -1.21
C TRP A 207 1.98 18.24 -1.79
N THR A 208 1.78 17.98 -3.08
CA THR A 208 2.36 16.81 -3.74
C THR A 208 3.89 16.80 -3.63
N GLU A 209 4.53 17.95 -3.89
CA GLU A 209 5.99 18.09 -3.72
C GLU A 209 6.44 17.91 -2.26
N GLU A 210 5.67 18.45 -1.33
CA GLU A 210 5.98 18.32 0.10
C GLU A 210 5.84 16.88 0.58
N LEU A 211 4.81 16.17 0.14
CA LEU A 211 4.63 14.75 0.45
C LEU A 211 5.80 13.89 -0.06
N GLU A 212 6.31 14.17 -1.26
CA GLU A 212 7.49 13.46 -1.78
C GLU A 212 8.75 13.74 -0.94
N LYS A 213 8.94 14.97 -0.45
CA LYS A 213 10.04 15.29 0.49
C LYS A 213 9.89 14.54 1.82
N ILE A 214 8.65 14.48 2.33
CA ILE A 214 8.35 13.73 3.58
C ILE A 214 8.66 12.26 3.38
N LYS A 215 8.24 11.65 2.28
CA LYS A 215 8.56 10.25 1.93
C LYS A 215 10.07 10.03 1.83
N ALA A 216 10.76 10.84 1.05
CA ALA A 216 12.21 10.73 0.88
C ALA A 216 12.96 10.82 2.23
N LYS A 217 12.51 11.70 3.13
CA LYS A 217 13.06 11.80 4.48
C LYS A 217 12.78 10.55 5.31
N ALA A 218 11.57 10.00 5.21
CA ALA A 218 11.19 8.78 5.92
C ALA A 218 12.01 7.57 5.44
N VAL A 219 12.18 7.42 4.13
CA VAL A 219 13.05 6.37 3.53
C VAL A 219 14.49 6.52 4.01
N LYS A 220 15.05 7.74 3.96
CA LYS A 220 16.38 8.01 4.47
C LYS A 220 16.54 7.66 5.96
N ASN A 221 15.50 7.86 6.78
CA ASN A 221 15.52 7.52 8.21
C ASN A 221 15.54 6.02 8.45
N GLN A 222 14.98 5.22 7.53
CA GLN A 222 14.97 3.77 7.60
C GLN A 222 16.28 3.15 7.15
N ASP A 223 17.01 3.82 6.23
CA ASP A 223 18.32 3.37 5.73
C ASP A 223 18.27 1.91 5.23
N PHE A 224 17.32 1.64 4.30
CA PHE A 224 17.08 0.30 3.78
C PHE A 224 18.34 -0.29 3.13
N GLN A 225 18.63 -1.54 3.48
CA GLN A 225 19.73 -2.32 2.92
C GLN A 225 19.19 -3.60 2.29
N GLU A 226 19.62 -3.92 1.08
CA GLU A 226 19.31 -5.20 0.43
C GLU A 226 19.96 -6.34 1.21
N LEU A 227 19.17 -7.38 1.50
CA LEU A 227 19.71 -8.59 2.13
C LEU A 227 20.17 -9.58 1.06
N GLN A 228 21.39 -10.09 1.23
CA GLN A 228 21.89 -11.21 0.45
C GLN A 228 21.48 -12.51 1.14
N HIS A 229 21.30 -13.60 0.36
CA HIS A 229 20.79 -14.88 0.83
C HIS A 229 21.55 -15.48 2.04
N ASP A 230 22.77 -15.03 2.31
CA ASP A 230 23.62 -15.51 3.40
C ASP A 230 23.65 -14.58 4.63
N GLU A 231 22.94 -13.43 4.60
CA GLU A 231 22.94 -12.48 5.69
C GLU A 231 21.90 -12.82 6.76
N LYS A 232 22.30 -12.64 8.03
CA LYS A 232 21.38 -12.84 9.17
C LYS A 232 20.59 -11.57 9.44
N ILE A 233 19.30 -11.72 9.59
CA ILE A 233 18.42 -10.62 10.03
C ILE A 233 18.78 -10.19 11.46
N ASP A 234 18.79 -8.88 11.71
CA ASP A 234 19.02 -8.31 13.04
C ASP A 234 18.02 -8.91 14.06
N SER A 235 18.55 -9.36 15.19
CA SER A 235 17.78 -9.96 16.27
C SER A 235 16.64 -9.09 16.82
N LYS A 236 16.67 -7.77 16.60
CA LYS A 236 15.60 -6.85 16.98
C LYS A 236 14.26 -7.14 16.26
N PHE A 237 14.30 -7.82 15.08
CA PHE A 237 13.12 -8.21 14.32
C PHE A 237 12.61 -9.61 14.68
N ILE A 238 13.38 -10.37 15.43
CA ILE A 238 13.02 -11.73 15.86
C ILE A 238 12.28 -11.62 17.21
N LYS A 239 11.07 -12.18 17.29
CA LYS A 239 10.28 -12.26 18.53
C LYS A 239 10.53 -13.57 19.27
#